data_ff685b48e792e7f02cd45e00e24f74ac
#
_entry.id   ff685b48e792e7f02cd45e00e24f74ac
#
_cell.length_a   1.000
_cell.length_b   1.000
_cell.length_c   1.000
_cell.angle_alpha   90.00
_cell.angle_beta   90.00
_cell.angle_gamma   90.00
#
_symmetry.space_group_name_H-M   'P 1'
#
loop_
_entity.id
_entity.type
_entity.pdbx_description
1 polymer ?
#
loop_
_entity_poly.entity_id
_entity_poly.type
_entity_poly.pdbx_seq_one_letter_code
_entity_poly.pdbx_strand_id
1 'polypeptide(L)'
;ISLKDKAATDYSLQKPEMYLSKKSIERRKRQGLEIDSTDLPVCKKYVDAIRKKGVHVLVTGKWDNFVTVSCNDSMLIAEIAGLPFVRSTERVWRGVAKRASERDSLINKPLRTDSLYGPAITQIKMSHADRLHEAGFKGQGMTIAVIDAGFHNVDKIEAMKNINIVGT
;
A
#
# COMPACT_ATOMS: atom_id res chain seq x y z
N ILE A 1 6.20 -16.07 -0.66
CA ILE A 1 6.15 -16.89 -1.88
C ILE A 1 6.21 -15.94 -3.07
N SER A 2 7.30 -15.92 -3.80
CA SER A 2 7.47 -15.16 -5.03
C SER A 2 7.09 -16.02 -6.23
N LEU A 3 6.35 -15.45 -7.18
CA LEU A 3 5.86 -16.15 -8.37
C LEU A 3 6.72 -15.83 -9.59
N LYS A 4 6.84 -16.77 -10.54
CA LYS A 4 7.65 -16.60 -11.75
C LYS A 4 7.04 -15.62 -12.74
N ASP A 5 5.73 -15.72 -12.94
CA ASP A 5 4.99 -15.00 -13.96
C ASP A 5 3.52 -14.78 -13.59
N LYS A 6 2.77 -14.22 -14.50
CA LYS A 6 1.32 -14.04 -14.44
C LYS A 6 0.62 -14.67 -15.64
N ALA A 7 1.25 -15.66 -16.29
CA ALA A 7 0.83 -16.20 -17.58
C ALA A 7 -0.59 -16.83 -17.56
N ALA A 8 -1.00 -17.41 -16.44
CA ALA A 8 -2.32 -18.01 -16.29
C ALA A 8 -3.41 -17.02 -15.82
N THR A 9 -3.18 -15.69 -15.93
CA THR A 9 -4.17 -14.68 -15.59
C THR A 9 -5.34 -14.66 -16.58
N ASP A 10 -6.53 -14.32 -16.07
CA ASP A 10 -7.72 -14.14 -16.90
C ASP A 10 -7.86 -12.67 -17.40
N TYR A 11 -6.90 -11.80 -17.07
CA TYR A 11 -6.88 -10.39 -17.45
C TYR A 11 -6.02 -10.15 -18.70
N SER A 12 -6.40 -9.15 -19.49
CA SER A 12 -5.66 -8.71 -20.69
C SER A 12 -5.19 -7.27 -20.53
N LEU A 13 -3.97 -6.96 -20.98
CA LEU A 13 -3.44 -5.59 -21.01
C LEU A 13 -4.28 -4.64 -21.86
N GLN A 14 -5.03 -5.17 -22.84
CA GLN A 14 -5.91 -4.39 -23.71
C GLN A 14 -7.21 -3.97 -23.03
N LYS A 15 -7.54 -4.53 -21.85
CA LYS A 15 -8.73 -4.21 -21.06
C LYS A 15 -8.37 -3.83 -19.62
N PRO A 16 -7.61 -2.74 -19.43
CA PRO A 16 -7.12 -2.35 -18.11
C PRO A 16 -8.22 -1.97 -17.12
N GLU A 17 -9.38 -1.56 -17.59
CA GLU A 17 -10.56 -1.26 -16.78
C GLU A 17 -11.08 -2.43 -15.96
N MET A 18 -10.70 -3.66 -16.32
CA MET A 18 -11.05 -4.87 -15.57
C MET A 18 -10.28 -5.03 -14.26
N TYR A 19 -9.14 -4.33 -14.09
CA TYR A 19 -8.26 -4.49 -12.92
C TYR A 19 -7.63 -3.19 -12.42
N LEU A 20 -7.77 -2.09 -13.15
CA LEU A 20 -7.33 -0.75 -12.74
C LEU A 20 -8.53 0.17 -12.57
N SER A 21 -8.48 1.03 -11.56
CA SER A 21 -9.47 2.08 -11.41
C SER A 21 -9.36 3.12 -12.53
N LYS A 22 -10.46 3.77 -12.86
CA LYS A 22 -10.50 4.87 -13.83
C LYS A 22 -9.46 5.95 -13.51
N LYS A 23 -9.34 6.34 -12.22
CA LYS A 23 -8.31 7.30 -11.75
C LYS A 23 -6.88 6.82 -12.04
N SER A 24 -6.59 5.53 -11.87
CA SER A 24 -5.27 4.97 -12.15
C SER A 24 -4.93 5.01 -13.64
N ILE A 25 -5.90 4.69 -14.50
CA ILE A 25 -5.75 4.74 -15.95
C ILE A 25 -5.53 6.19 -16.41
N GLU A 26 -6.35 7.13 -15.94
CA GLU A 26 -6.23 8.55 -16.28
C GLU A 26 -4.89 9.15 -15.81
N ARG A 27 -4.44 8.79 -14.60
CA ARG A 27 -3.14 9.23 -14.08
C ARG A 27 -1.99 8.76 -14.98
N ARG A 28 -1.95 7.46 -15.33
CA ARG A 28 -0.93 6.90 -16.22
C ARG A 28 -0.93 7.60 -17.57
N LYS A 29 -2.09 7.77 -18.17
CA LYS A 29 -2.26 8.48 -19.44
C LYS A 29 -1.72 9.91 -19.36
N ARG A 30 -2.02 10.64 -18.29
CA ARG A 30 -1.51 12.01 -18.06
C ARG A 30 0.01 12.05 -17.86
N GLN A 31 0.59 10.99 -17.27
CA GLN A 31 2.03 10.88 -17.02
C GLN A 31 2.80 10.24 -18.18
N GLY A 32 2.12 9.83 -19.26
CA GLY A 32 2.76 9.12 -20.37
C GLY A 32 3.27 7.73 -19.99
N LEU A 33 2.70 7.09 -18.95
CA LEU A 33 3.09 5.76 -18.48
C LEU A 33 2.21 4.70 -19.16
N GLU A 34 2.85 3.74 -19.78
CA GLU A 34 2.18 2.58 -20.37
C GLU A 34 1.70 1.62 -19.27
N ILE A 35 0.63 0.88 -19.59
CA ILE A 35 0.13 -0.21 -18.76
C ILE A 35 0.83 -1.48 -19.21
N ASP A 36 1.51 -2.15 -18.31
CA ASP A 36 2.31 -3.34 -18.60
C ASP A 36 1.93 -4.56 -17.72
N SER A 37 2.67 -5.63 -17.87
CA SER A 37 2.43 -6.88 -17.13
C SER A 37 2.55 -6.74 -15.61
N THR A 38 3.26 -5.73 -15.10
CA THR A 38 3.39 -5.50 -13.66
C THR A 38 2.08 -4.99 -13.06
N ASP A 39 1.23 -4.36 -13.87
CA ASP A 39 -0.08 -3.87 -13.46
C ASP A 39 -1.15 -4.96 -13.33
N LEU A 40 -0.95 -6.08 -14.00
CA LEU A 40 -1.86 -7.23 -13.89
C LEU A 40 -1.92 -7.72 -12.43
N PRO A 41 -3.09 -8.10 -11.94
CA PRO A 41 -3.21 -8.78 -10.66
C PRO A 41 -2.39 -10.06 -10.59
N VAL A 42 -2.05 -10.48 -9.38
CA VAL A 42 -1.49 -11.82 -9.17
C VAL A 42 -2.46 -12.87 -9.72
N CYS A 43 -1.94 -13.86 -10.43
CA CYS A 43 -2.76 -14.87 -11.07
C CYS A 43 -3.64 -15.62 -10.04
N LYS A 44 -4.96 -15.50 -10.17
CA LYS A 44 -5.92 -16.11 -9.27
C LYS A 44 -5.74 -17.63 -9.20
N LYS A 45 -5.48 -18.29 -10.33
CA LYS A 45 -5.27 -19.74 -10.40
C LYS A 45 -4.08 -20.18 -9.54
N TYR A 46 -3.00 -19.38 -9.50
CA TYR A 46 -1.84 -19.66 -8.65
C TYR A 46 -2.16 -19.47 -7.18
N VAL A 47 -2.85 -18.37 -6.84
CA VAL A 47 -3.29 -18.12 -5.47
C VAL A 47 -4.21 -19.24 -4.97
N ASP A 48 -5.15 -19.68 -5.79
CA ASP A 48 -6.08 -20.76 -5.44
C ASP A 48 -5.36 -22.10 -5.30
N ALA A 49 -4.35 -22.38 -6.15
CA ALA A 49 -3.53 -23.58 -6.03
C ALA A 49 -2.70 -23.59 -4.72
N ILE A 50 -2.15 -22.45 -4.33
CA ILE A 50 -1.44 -22.28 -3.06
C ILE A 50 -2.42 -22.50 -1.89
N ARG A 51 -3.61 -21.88 -1.94
CA ARG A 51 -4.64 -22.02 -0.89
C ARG A 51 -5.09 -23.47 -0.70
N LYS A 52 -5.22 -24.22 -1.80
CA LYS A 52 -5.58 -25.65 -1.77
C LYS A 52 -4.56 -26.53 -1.04
N LYS A 53 -3.33 -26.07 -0.84
CA LYS A 53 -2.32 -26.74 -0.02
C LYS A 53 -2.58 -26.62 1.50
N GLY A 54 -3.64 -25.94 1.92
CA GLY A 54 -4.01 -25.82 3.34
C GLY A 54 -3.37 -24.65 4.07
N VAL A 55 -2.75 -23.71 3.36
CA VAL A 55 -2.18 -22.50 3.94
C VAL A 55 -3.19 -21.34 3.91
N HIS A 56 -3.08 -20.45 4.89
CA HIS A 56 -3.90 -19.24 4.92
C HIS A 56 -3.20 -18.10 4.14
N VAL A 57 -3.84 -17.65 3.05
CA VAL A 57 -3.34 -16.52 2.25
C VAL A 57 -3.68 -15.22 2.95
N LEU A 58 -2.69 -14.41 3.28
CA LEU A 58 -2.81 -13.13 3.97
C LEU A 58 -2.93 -11.98 2.99
N VAL A 59 -1.98 -11.85 2.06
CA VAL A 59 -1.91 -10.74 1.11
C VAL A 59 -1.24 -11.17 -0.20
N THR A 60 -1.57 -10.46 -1.27
CA THR A 60 -0.92 -10.61 -2.58
C THR A 60 -0.40 -9.26 -3.04
N GLY A 61 0.82 -9.24 -3.58
CA GLY A 61 1.44 -8.04 -4.14
C GLY A 61 1.58 -8.15 -5.64
N LYS A 62 0.90 -7.28 -6.37
CA LYS A 62 0.83 -7.39 -7.83
C LYS A 62 2.12 -6.98 -8.54
N TRP A 63 2.83 -5.94 -8.06
CA TRP A 63 4.02 -5.44 -8.74
C TRP A 63 5.22 -6.39 -8.57
N ASP A 64 5.45 -6.87 -7.35
CA ASP A 64 6.51 -7.84 -7.05
C ASP A 64 6.07 -9.30 -7.25
N ASN A 65 4.82 -9.50 -7.68
CA ASN A 65 4.22 -10.80 -8.00
C ASN A 65 4.41 -11.84 -6.90
N PHE A 66 3.95 -11.53 -5.69
CA PHE A 66 4.10 -12.39 -4.52
C PHE A 66 2.77 -12.72 -3.84
N VAL A 67 2.81 -13.78 -3.04
CA VAL A 67 1.74 -14.20 -2.12
C VAL A 67 2.33 -14.41 -0.74
N THR A 68 1.80 -13.71 0.26
CA THR A 68 2.14 -13.95 1.67
C THR A 68 1.13 -14.91 2.28
N VAL A 69 1.63 -15.94 2.93
CA VAL A 69 0.81 -16.95 3.60
C VAL A 69 1.19 -17.07 5.06
N SER A 70 0.24 -17.47 5.89
CA SER A 70 0.46 -17.95 7.24
C SER A 70 0.39 -19.47 7.25
N CYS A 71 1.43 -20.12 7.77
CA CYS A 71 1.52 -21.56 7.86
C CYS A 71 2.39 -21.94 9.06
N ASN A 72 1.97 -22.94 9.83
CA ASN A 72 2.73 -23.49 10.95
C ASN A 72 3.52 -24.76 10.57
N ASP A 73 3.26 -25.30 9.38
CA ASP A 73 3.91 -26.50 8.87
C ASP A 73 4.89 -26.18 7.77
N SER A 74 6.17 -26.45 8.02
CA SER A 74 7.25 -26.23 7.05
C SER A 74 7.19 -27.19 5.84
N MET A 75 6.59 -28.37 5.99
CA MET A 75 6.45 -29.33 4.89
C MET A 75 5.53 -28.79 3.81
N LEU A 76 4.41 -28.15 4.19
CA LEU A 76 3.52 -27.50 3.24
C LEU A 76 4.23 -26.38 2.45
N ILE A 77 5.14 -25.63 3.09
CA ILE A 77 5.93 -24.61 2.41
C ILE A 77 6.90 -25.24 1.40
N ALA A 78 7.50 -26.39 1.74
CA ALA A 78 8.36 -27.12 0.82
C ALA A 78 7.58 -27.64 -0.40
N GLU A 79 6.38 -28.18 -0.20
CA GLU A 79 5.48 -28.59 -1.31
C GLU A 79 5.12 -27.41 -2.20
N ILE A 80 4.80 -26.24 -1.62
CA ILE A 80 4.47 -25.02 -2.36
C ILE A 80 5.68 -24.54 -3.15
N ALA A 81 6.89 -24.62 -2.58
CA ALA A 81 8.13 -24.26 -3.28
C ALA A 81 8.38 -25.13 -4.52
N GLY A 82 7.89 -26.37 -4.54
CA GLY A 82 7.95 -27.30 -5.68
C GLY A 82 6.95 -27.00 -6.79
N LEU A 83 6.00 -26.07 -6.63
CA LEU A 83 5.03 -25.76 -7.67
C LEU A 83 5.70 -25.07 -8.88
N PRO A 84 5.32 -25.40 -10.11
CA PRO A 84 6.04 -24.96 -11.31
C PRO A 84 6.05 -23.44 -11.51
N PHE A 85 5.06 -22.73 -10.99
CA PHE A 85 4.90 -21.28 -11.08
C PHE A 85 5.53 -20.52 -9.88
N VAL A 86 6.06 -21.22 -8.89
CA VAL A 86 6.76 -20.61 -7.75
C VAL A 86 8.23 -20.39 -8.10
N ARG A 87 8.73 -19.18 -7.84
CA ARG A 87 10.14 -18.81 -8.02
C ARG A 87 10.95 -19.13 -6.78
N SER A 88 10.47 -18.67 -5.62
CA SER A 88 11.14 -18.82 -4.32
C SER A 88 10.14 -18.68 -3.18
N THR A 89 10.54 -19.20 -2.04
CA THR A 89 9.84 -18.97 -0.77
C THR A 89 10.81 -18.34 0.21
N GLU A 90 10.34 -17.36 0.96
CA GLU A 90 11.10 -16.65 1.97
C GLU A 90 10.25 -16.48 3.24
N ARG A 91 10.88 -16.60 4.39
CA ARG A 91 10.21 -16.36 5.65
C ARG A 91 10.33 -14.90 6.04
N VAL A 92 9.23 -14.15 5.97
CA VAL A 92 9.20 -12.71 6.21
C VAL A 92 9.00 -12.33 7.68
N TRP A 93 8.49 -13.25 8.51
CA TRP A 93 8.24 -12.95 9.93
C TRP A 93 8.32 -14.17 10.84
N ARG A 94 8.81 -13.97 12.07
CA ARG A 94 8.82 -14.96 13.16
C ARG A 94 8.35 -14.31 14.45
N GLY A 95 7.34 -14.88 15.09
CA GLY A 95 6.91 -14.50 16.43
C GLY A 95 5.41 -14.26 16.54
N VAL A 96 4.96 -13.89 17.73
CA VAL A 96 3.58 -13.53 18.03
C VAL A 96 3.45 -12.03 17.85
N ALA A 97 2.40 -11.57 17.14
CA ALA A 97 2.09 -10.15 17.07
C ALA A 97 1.83 -9.62 18.49
N LYS A 98 2.74 -8.81 19.03
CA LYS A 98 2.44 -8.06 20.24
C LYS A 98 1.37 -7.03 19.86
N ARG A 99 0.20 -7.10 20.49
CA ARG A 99 -0.75 -5.99 20.44
C ARG A 99 -0.01 -4.74 20.89
N ALA A 100 -0.06 -3.70 20.09
CA ALA A 100 0.41 -2.38 20.50
C ALA A 100 -0.38 -2.01 21.78
N SER A 101 0.32 -1.82 22.91
CA SER A 101 -0.30 -1.25 24.08
C SER A 101 -0.74 0.16 23.71
N GLU A 102 -1.96 0.50 24.06
CA GLU A 102 -2.44 1.86 23.98
C GLU A 102 -1.47 2.75 24.78
N ARG A 103 -0.65 3.47 24.06
CA ARG A 103 0.09 4.58 24.65
C ARG A 103 -0.85 5.76 24.67
N ASP A 104 -1.28 6.10 25.87
CA ASP A 104 -1.97 7.36 26.14
C ASP A 104 -1.20 8.50 25.49
N SER A 105 -1.89 9.20 24.63
CA SER A 105 -1.40 10.31 23.87
C SER A 105 -1.01 11.46 24.82
N LEU A 106 0.20 11.93 24.65
CA LEU A 106 0.56 13.28 25.10
C LEU A 106 -0.24 14.28 24.26
N ILE A 107 -1.45 14.58 24.74
CA ILE A 107 -2.38 15.48 24.07
C ILE A 107 -2.01 16.92 24.39
N ASN A 108 -1.65 17.62 23.31
CA ASN A 108 -2.11 18.98 23.00
C ASN A 108 -1.94 20.05 24.07
N LYS A 109 -0.80 20.68 24.08
CA LYS A 109 -0.77 22.14 24.28
C LYS A 109 -0.95 22.78 22.91
N PRO A 110 -1.93 23.65 22.68
CA PRO A 110 -2.05 24.41 21.46
C PRO A 110 -0.83 25.32 21.35
N LEU A 111 0.11 24.99 20.47
CA LEU A 111 1.16 25.93 20.10
C LEU A 111 0.50 27.03 19.25
N ARG A 112 0.27 28.17 19.85
CA ARG A 112 -0.06 29.41 19.14
C ARG A 112 1.15 29.79 18.31
N THR A 113 1.06 29.65 17.00
CA THR A 113 2.00 30.23 16.06
C THR A 113 1.20 30.94 14.98
N ASP A 114 1.53 32.18 14.72
CA ASP A 114 0.86 33.04 13.73
C ASP A 114 1.20 32.64 12.27
N SER A 115 1.82 31.49 12.06
CA SER A 115 2.14 30.98 10.72
C SER A 115 1.22 29.88 10.29
N LEU A 116 0.90 29.82 9.00
CA LEU A 116 0.10 28.79 8.37
C LEU A 116 0.61 27.37 8.69
N TYR A 117 1.91 27.21 8.94
CA TYR A 117 2.56 25.92 9.16
C TYR A 117 2.84 25.62 10.64
N GLY A 118 2.55 26.54 11.55
CA GLY A 118 2.81 26.35 12.97
C GLY A 118 4.24 25.86 13.26
N PRO A 119 4.40 24.88 14.16
CA PRO A 119 5.72 24.32 14.50
C PRO A 119 6.43 23.61 13.34
N ALA A 120 5.71 23.22 12.29
CA ALA A 120 6.28 22.53 11.13
C ALA A 120 6.99 23.47 10.15
N ILE A 121 7.00 24.79 10.40
CA ILE A 121 7.59 25.78 9.48
C ILE A 121 9.04 25.49 9.08
N THR A 122 9.84 24.98 10.02
CA THR A 122 11.24 24.62 9.74
C THR A 122 11.35 23.49 8.73
N GLN A 123 10.55 22.43 8.90
CA GLN A 123 10.53 21.27 8.00
C GLN A 123 10.01 21.65 6.60
N ILE A 124 8.98 22.49 6.56
CA ILE A 124 8.40 22.99 5.31
C ILE A 124 9.43 23.84 4.54
N LYS A 125 10.16 24.74 5.21
CA LYS A 125 11.21 25.55 4.61
C LYS A 125 12.41 24.73 4.16
N MET A 126 12.79 23.69 4.90
CA MET A 126 13.88 22.79 4.50
C MET A 126 13.63 22.12 3.14
N SER A 127 12.39 21.78 2.83
CA SER A 127 11.98 21.18 1.56
C SER A 127 11.54 22.20 0.51
N HIS A 128 11.59 23.51 0.82
CA HIS A 128 11.04 24.59 0.00
C HIS A 128 9.57 24.42 -0.39
N ALA A 129 8.79 23.65 0.39
CA ALA A 129 7.39 23.45 0.13
C ALA A 129 6.55 24.72 0.33
N ASP A 130 7.01 25.68 1.14
CA ASP A 130 6.44 27.02 1.26
C ASP A 130 6.37 27.73 -0.08
N ARG A 131 7.44 27.69 -0.87
CA ARG A 131 7.51 28.31 -2.21
C ARG A 131 6.52 27.65 -3.18
N LEU A 132 6.36 26.32 -3.10
CA LEU A 132 5.35 25.62 -3.91
C LEU A 132 3.95 26.05 -3.54
N HIS A 133 3.66 26.20 -2.25
CA HIS A 133 2.37 26.65 -1.77
C HIS A 133 2.07 28.10 -2.16
N GLU A 134 3.08 28.99 -2.11
CA GLU A 134 2.98 30.37 -2.59
C GLU A 134 2.70 30.43 -4.09
N ALA A 135 3.31 29.53 -4.87
CA ALA A 135 3.04 29.37 -6.29
C ALA A 135 1.69 28.69 -6.61
N GLY A 136 0.89 28.35 -5.59
CA GLY A 136 -0.45 27.77 -5.75
C GLY A 136 -0.50 26.26 -5.82
N PHE A 137 0.63 25.57 -5.75
CA PHE A 137 0.67 24.09 -5.75
C PHE A 137 0.40 23.53 -4.34
N LYS A 138 -0.83 23.21 -4.05
CA LYS A 138 -1.29 22.72 -2.73
C LYS A 138 -1.83 21.28 -2.78
N GLY A 139 -1.53 20.54 -3.86
CA GLY A 139 -1.97 19.16 -4.02
C GLY A 139 -3.44 18.98 -4.42
N GLN A 140 -4.08 19.99 -4.98
CA GLN A 140 -5.48 19.92 -5.40
C GLN A 140 -5.69 18.76 -6.40
N GLY A 141 -6.68 17.92 -6.12
CA GLY A 141 -7.00 16.75 -6.94
C GLY A 141 -6.02 15.58 -6.82
N MET A 142 -5.02 15.68 -5.94
CA MET A 142 -4.09 14.58 -5.66
C MET A 142 -4.63 13.70 -4.53
N THR A 143 -4.41 12.39 -4.66
CA THR A 143 -4.67 11.42 -3.59
C THR A 143 -3.32 10.93 -3.06
N ILE A 144 -3.14 11.01 -1.75
CA ILE A 144 -1.91 10.60 -1.06
C ILE A 144 -2.26 9.42 -0.15
N ALA A 145 -1.50 8.32 -0.27
CA ALA A 145 -1.54 7.24 0.69
C ALA A 145 -0.51 7.52 1.79
N VAL A 146 -0.96 7.56 3.03
CA VAL A 146 -0.08 7.62 4.20
C VAL A 146 -0.14 6.27 4.89
N ILE A 147 1.03 5.65 5.08
CA ILE A 147 1.15 4.31 5.69
C ILE A 147 1.95 4.46 6.98
N ASP A 148 1.28 4.19 8.09
CA ASP A 148 1.87 4.29 9.43
C ASP A 148 1.27 3.21 10.35
N ALA A 149 1.74 3.13 11.58
CA ALA A 149 1.27 2.21 12.61
C ALA A 149 -0.16 2.51 13.10
N GLY A 150 -0.73 3.63 12.71
CA GLY A 150 -2.10 4.05 12.99
C GLY A 150 -2.26 5.57 13.00
N PHE A 151 -3.49 6.02 12.87
CA PHE A 151 -3.88 7.43 12.83
C PHE A 151 -4.91 7.73 13.93
N HIS A 152 -4.48 7.56 15.17
CA HIS A 152 -5.37 7.71 16.31
C HIS A 152 -5.97 9.13 16.36
N ASN A 153 -7.31 9.23 16.44
CA ASN A 153 -8.07 10.48 16.49
C ASN A 153 -7.86 11.43 15.28
N VAL A 154 -7.44 10.95 14.13
CA VAL A 154 -7.27 11.78 12.92
C VAL A 154 -8.55 12.55 12.57
N ASP A 155 -9.71 11.96 12.83
CA ASP A 155 -11.05 12.52 12.66
C ASP A 155 -11.42 13.61 13.68
N LYS A 156 -10.69 13.72 14.80
CA LYS A 156 -10.95 14.63 15.92
C LYS A 156 -9.93 15.77 16.03
N ILE A 157 -8.77 15.62 15.40
CA ILE A 157 -7.70 16.61 15.44
C ILE A 157 -8.09 17.81 14.57
N GLU A 158 -8.15 19.00 15.15
CA GLU A 158 -8.58 20.24 14.49
C GLU A 158 -7.75 20.53 13.21
N ALA A 159 -6.44 20.28 13.23
CA ALA A 159 -5.57 20.47 12.08
C ALA A 159 -5.88 19.51 10.90
N MET A 160 -6.57 18.42 11.18
CA MET A 160 -6.90 17.38 10.19
C MET A 160 -8.34 17.45 9.67
N LYS A 161 -9.18 18.32 10.22
CA LYS A 161 -10.62 18.40 9.91
C LYS A 161 -10.95 18.65 8.44
N ASN A 162 -10.02 19.26 7.69
CA ASN A 162 -10.20 19.57 6.29
C ASN A 162 -9.64 18.47 5.34
N ILE A 163 -9.12 17.37 5.89
CA ILE A 163 -8.62 16.25 5.11
C ILE A 163 -9.81 15.41 4.63
N ASN A 164 -9.87 15.17 3.32
CA ASN A 164 -10.84 14.25 2.76
C ASN A 164 -10.27 12.82 2.80
N ILE A 165 -10.68 12.03 3.79
CA ILE A 165 -10.27 10.62 3.94
C ILE A 165 -11.11 9.80 2.98
N VAL A 166 -10.48 9.20 1.99
CA VAL A 166 -11.13 8.41 0.92
C VAL A 166 -11.07 6.90 1.15
N GLY A 167 -10.35 6.45 2.17
CA GLY A 167 -10.24 5.04 2.55
C GLY A 167 -9.29 4.85 3.73
N THR A 168 -9.46 3.77 4.46
CA THR A 168 -8.63 3.32 5.58
C THR A 168 -8.27 1.85 5.38
#